data_b33c301dc496cd35c3dfbc2b0fe104eb
#
_entry.id   b33c301dc496cd35c3dfbc2b0fe104eb
#
_cell.length_a   1.000
_cell.length_b   1.000
_cell.length_c   1.000
_cell.angle_alpha   90.00
_cell.angle_beta   90.00
_cell.angle_gamma   90.00
#
_symmetry.space_group_name_H-M   'P 1'
#
loop_
_entity.id
_entity.type
_entity.pdbx_description
1 polymer ?
#
loop_
_entity_poly.entity_id
_entity_poly.type
_entity_poly.pdbx_seq_one_letter_code
_entity_poly.pdbx_strand_id
1 'polypeptide(L)'
;EIKKLADQMLKNPQLIEVARRNMVSETISHIVHPVSSGLKRNLLAHIVRHEDEANQVLVFVDTKFACSRLAHFLERHGISADSIHGDKSQQARTETLENFKSGKVRVLVATDVAARGLDIEDLPSVINFELPHTAEDYVHRIGRTGRAGKSGKAVSLVSSEERHRLADIQKLIKLEIKQEQERQRKNNRDRGTAAANQSGQSRGSGFRVRAGRLARHRGGGGGGAGRLRG
;
A
#
# COMPACT_ATOMS: atom_id res chain seq x y z
N GLU A 1 -0.96 -20.60 30.72
CA GLU A 1 -2.19 -21.38 30.91
C GLU A 1 -2.07 -22.77 30.28
N ILE A 2 -1.67 -22.91 29.01
CA ILE A 2 -1.53 -24.20 28.31
C ILE A 2 -0.57 -25.15 29.03
N LYS A 3 0.57 -24.65 29.56
CA LYS A 3 1.51 -25.46 30.34
C LYS A 3 0.84 -26.04 31.61
N LYS A 4 0.06 -25.24 32.31
CA LYS A 4 -0.69 -25.67 33.49
C LYS A 4 -1.69 -26.78 33.16
N LEU A 5 -2.38 -26.66 32.01
CA LEU A 5 -3.28 -27.68 31.51
C LEU A 5 -2.53 -28.96 31.11
N ALA A 6 -1.41 -28.83 30.43
CA ALA A 6 -0.58 -29.98 30.07
C ALA A 6 -0.03 -30.72 31.29
N ASP A 7 0.42 -30.00 32.32
CA ASP A 7 0.91 -30.58 33.58
C ASP A 7 -0.20 -31.33 34.35
N GLN A 8 -1.48 -30.95 34.16
CA GLN A 8 -2.62 -31.62 34.78
C GLN A 8 -3.08 -32.86 33.99
N MET A 9 -2.94 -32.86 32.66
CA MET A 9 -3.44 -33.93 31.79
C MET A 9 -2.40 -34.98 31.40
N LEU A 10 -1.14 -34.66 31.44
CA LEU A 10 -0.04 -35.53 31.01
C LEU A 10 0.75 -36.06 32.23
N LYS A 11 1.21 -37.28 32.14
CA LYS A 11 2.10 -37.89 33.15
C LYS A 11 3.55 -37.57 32.79
N ASN A 12 4.22 -36.75 33.62
CA ASN A 12 5.61 -36.31 33.42
C ASN A 12 5.91 -35.75 32.05
N PRO A 13 5.20 -34.66 31.62
CA PRO A 13 5.43 -34.07 30.31
C PRO A 13 6.85 -33.48 30.26
N GLN A 14 7.60 -33.78 29.20
CA GLN A 14 8.86 -33.11 28.90
C GLN A 14 8.57 -31.90 28.01
N LEU A 15 9.02 -30.73 28.44
CA LEU A 15 8.94 -29.51 27.63
C LEU A 15 10.09 -29.50 26.63
N ILE A 16 9.78 -29.69 25.35
CA ILE A 16 10.75 -29.53 24.26
C ILE A 16 10.53 -28.15 23.64
N GLU A 17 11.42 -27.22 23.89
CA GLU A 17 11.44 -25.92 23.24
C GLU A 17 12.22 -26.02 21.93
N VAL A 18 11.49 -26.03 20.79
CA VAL A 18 12.09 -26.14 19.44
C VAL A 18 12.67 -24.82 18.95
N ALA A 19 12.15 -23.72 19.44
CA ALA A 19 12.66 -22.37 19.18
C ALA A 19 12.34 -21.44 20.34
N ARG A 20 13.17 -20.42 20.57
CA ARG A 20 12.84 -19.35 21.52
C ARG A 20 11.58 -18.63 21.03
N ARG A 21 10.54 -18.58 21.85
CA ARG A 21 9.33 -17.80 21.56
C ARG A 21 9.74 -16.35 21.22
N ASN A 22 9.17 -15.80 20.14
CA ASN A 22 9.35 -14.42 19.73
C ASN A 22 10.76 -14.04 19.23
N MET A 23 11.60 -14.97 18.82
CA MET A 23 12.81 -14.61 18.08
C MET A 23 12.42 -14.22 16.64
N VAL A 24 12.71 -12.97 16.33
CA VAL A 24 12.67 -12.49 14.95
C VAL A 24 13.93 -12.99 14.24
N SER A 25 13.77 -13.51 13.03
CA SER A 25 14.92 -13.95 12.24
C SER A 25 15.81 -12.74 11.90
N GLU A 26 17.11 -12.87 12.12
CA GLU A 26 18.09 -11.84 11.75
C GLU A 26 18.14 -11.58 10.23
N THR A 27 17.53 -12.47 9.44
CA THR A 27 17.44 -12.36 7.99
C THR A 27 16.32 -11.40 7.52
N ILE A 28 15.48 -10.90 8.44
CA ILE A 28 14.39 -9.99 8.11
C ILE A 28 14.83 -8.54 8.30
N SER A 29 14.78 -7.75 7.23
CA SER A 29 14.93 -6.29 7.33
C SER A 29 13.62 -5.64 7.73
N HIS A 30 13.67 -4.78 8.75
CA HIS A 30 12.49 -4.05 9.25
C HIS A 30 12.55 -2.60 8.83
N ILE A 31 11.46 -2.11 8.22
CA ILE A 31 11.33 -0.73 7.74
C ILE A 31 10.02 -0.16 8.27
N VAL A 32 10.06 1.06 8.79
CA VAL A 32 8.87 1.81 9.21
C VAL A 32 8.75 3.07 8.37
N HIS A 33 7.59 3.26 7.77
CA HIS A 33 7.22 4.51 7.11
C HIS A 33 6.18 5.26 7.95
N PRO A 34 6.58 6.34 8.65
CA PRO A 34 5.63 7.23 9.30
C PRO A 34 4.75 7.93 8.26
N VAL A 35 3.44 7.75 8.35
CA VAL A 35 2.50 8.26 7.35
C VAL A 35 1.14 8.55 7.99
N SER A 36 0.44 9.59 7.53
CA SER A 36 -0.94 9.83 7.98
C SER A 36 -1.89 8.74 7.46
N SER A 37 -2.91 8.38 8.24
CA SER A 37 -3.87 7.31 7.92
C SER A 37 -4.50 7.49 6.54
N GLY A 38 -4.82 8.73 6.12
CA GLY A 38 -5.39 9.03 4.80
C GLY A 38 -4.45 8.78 3.62
N LEU A 39 -3.14 8.78 3.84
CA LEU A 39 -2.12 8.58 2.80
C LEU A 39 -1.58 7.15 2.73
N LYS A 40 -1.89 6.28 3.69
CA LYS A 40 -1.39 4.89 3.72
C LYS A 40 -1.64 4.14 2.41
N ARG A 41 -2.83 4.29 1.81
CA ARG A 41 -3.19 3.60 0.55
C ARG A 41 -2.29 4.01 -0.61
N ASN A 42 -2.05 5.31 -0.75
CA ASN A 42 -1.22 5.85 -1.83
C ASN A 42 0.24 5.44 -1.62
N LEU A 43 0.72 5.46 -0.38
CA LEU A 43 2.07 5.02 -0.04
C LEU A 43 2.25 3.52 -0.30
N LEU A 44 1.26 2.68 0.08
CA LEU A 44 1.29 1.25 -0.23
C LEU A 44 1.40 1.01 -1.74
N ALA A 45 0.53 1.66 -2.54
CA ALA A 45 0.57 1.51 -4.00
C ALA A 45 1.91 1.97 -4.58
N HIS A 46 2.52 3.00 -4.02
CA HIS A 46 3.85 3.46 -4.40
C HIS A 46 4.93 2.42 -4.06
N ILE A 47 4.97 1.94 -2.83
CA ILE A 47 5.93 0.91 -2.40
C ILE A 47 5.83 -0.33 -3.29
N VAL A 48 4.63 -0.87 -3.48
CA VAL A 48 4.42 -2.08 -4.28
C VAL A 48 4.87 -1.89 -5.73
N ARG A 49 4.67 -0.72 -6.34
CA ARG A 49 5.14 -0.43 -7.71
C ARG A 49 6.65 -0.39 -7.85
N HIS A 50 7.36 -0.01 -6.78
CA HIS A 50 8.83 0.08 -6.78
C HIS A 50 9.50 -1.20 -6.25
N GLU A 51 8.74 -2.15 -5.74
CA GLU A 51 9.22 -3.51 -5.51
C GLU A 51 9.36 -4.23 -6.87
N ASP A 52 10.26 -5.21 -6.94
CA ASP A 52 10.37 -6.09 -8.09
C ASP A 52 9.00 -6.69 -8.44
N GLU A 53 8.58 -6.62 -9.71
CA GLU A 53 7.28 -7.13 -10.15
C GLU A 53 7.12 -8.63 -9.93
N ALA A 54 8.21 -9.38 -9.91
CA ALA A 54 8.21 -10.79 -9.57
C ALA A 54 7.93 -11.07 -8.10
N ASN A 55 8.05 -10.08 -7.22
CA ASN A 55 7.88 -10.25 -5.80
C ASN A 55 6.41 -10.26 -5.38
N GLN A 56 5.99 -11.38 -4.79
CA GLN A 56 4.70 -11.50 -4.12
C GLN A 56 4.74 -10.75 -2.77
N VAL A 57 3.66 -10.05 -2.47
CA VAL A 57 3.54 -9.23 -1.26
C VAL A 57 2.29 -9.62 -0.47
N LEU A 58 2.46 -9.92 0.80
CA LEU A 58 1.36 -10.13 1.74
C LEU A 58 1.14 -8.85 2.55
N VAL A 59 -0.08 -8.31 2.49
CA VAL A 59 -0.46 -7.08 3.18
C VAL A 59 -1.46 -7.38 4.29
N PHE A 60 -1.15 -6.98 5.50
CA PHE A 60 -2.01 -7.16 6.66
C PHE A 60 -2.83 -5.92 6.99
N VAL A 61 -4.12 -6.14 7.23
CA VAL A 61 -5.10 -5.15 7.69
C VAL A 61 -5.93 -5.70 8.86
N ASP A 62 -6.50 -4.81 9.67
CA ASP A 62 -7.22 -5.20 10.89
C ASP A 62 -8.63 -5.75 10.59
N THR A 63 -9.32 -5.24 9.54
CA THR A 63 -10.73 -5.57 9.32
C THR A 63 -11.00 -6.14 7.93
N LYS A 64 -12.04 -7.00 7.83
CA LYS A 64 -12.52 -7.56 6.56
C LYS A 64 -12.92 -6.49 5.54
N PHE A 65 -13.52 -5.38 6.00
CA PHE A 65 -13.89 -4.26 5.13
C PHE A 65 -12.66 -3.53 4.58
N ALA A 66 -11.66 -3.27 5.43
CA ALA A 66 -10.39 -2.69 4.98
C ALA A 66 -9.71 -3.61 3.98
N CYS A 67 -9.76 -4.93 4.22
CA CYS A 67 -9.19 -5.96 3.35
C CYS A 67 -9.73 -5.88 1.91
N SER A 68 -11.05 -5.98 1.74
CA SER A 68 -11.70 -5.91 0.41
C SER A 68 -11.50 -4.54 -0.26
N ARG A 69 -11.66 -3.45 0.51
CA ARG A 69 -11.52 -2.08 -0.03
C ARG A 69 -10.10 -1.79 -0.48
N LEU A 70 -9.10 -2.30 0.23
CA LEU A 70 -7.70 -2.09 -0.10
C LEU A 70 -7.30 -2.89 -1.35
N ALA A 71 -7.72 -4.16 -1.46
CA ALA A 71 -7.49 -4.97 -2.65
C ALA A 71 -8.11 -4.28 -3.88
N HIS A 72 -9.38 -3.89 -3.82
CA HIS A 72 -10.04 -3.18 -4.90
C HIS A 72 -9.38 -1.83 -5.25
N PHE A 73 -8.88 -1.09 -4.25
CA PHE A 73 -8.11 0.12 -4.50
C PHE A 73 -6.84 -0.17 -5.30
N LEU A 74 -6.09 -1.22 -4.96
CA LEU A 74 -4.86 -1.61 -5.65
C LEU A 74 -5.15 -2.04 -7.10
N GLU A 75 -6.19 -2.84 -7.33
CA GLU A 75 -6.62 -3.27 -8.67
C GLU A 75 -6.96 -2.06 -9.57
N ARG A 76 -7.75 -1.12 -9.06
CA ARG A 76 -8.05 0.13 -9.79
C ARG A 76 -6.83 0.97 -10.13
N HIS A 77 -5.72 0.76 -9.43
CA HIS A 77 -4.44 1.41 -9.69
C HIS A 77 -3.49 0.53 -10.52
N GLY A 78 -4.00 -0.53 -11.15
CA GLY A 78 -3.21 -1.40 -12.04
C GLY A 78 -2.26 -2.36 -11.32
N ILE A 79 -2.52 -2.64 -10.03
CA ILE A 79 -1.75 -3.62 -9.25
C ILE A 79 -2.61 -4.86 -9.08
N SER A 80 -2.13 -6.03 -9.56
CA SER A 80 -2.84 -7.30 -9.39
C SER A 80 -2.92 -7.65 -7.90
N ALA A 81 -4.14 -7.54 -7.32
CA ALA A 81 -4.38 -7.74 -5.91
C ALA A 81 -5.67 -8.51 -5.66
N ASP A 82 -5.73 -9.31 -4.62
CA ASP A 82 -6.97 -9.92 -4.11
C ASP A 82 -6.95 -9.91 -2.59
N SER A 83 -8.10 -10.19 -1.99
CA SER A 83 -8.29 -10.17 -0.54
C SER A 83 -8.63 -11.55 0.00
N ILE A 84 -8.22 -11.84 1.24
CA ILE A 84 -8.62 -13.05 1.95
C ILE A 84 -9.08 -12.71 3.38
N HIS A 85 -10.34 -12.99 3.69
CA HIS A 85 -10.96 -12.69 4.98
C HIS A 85 -12.11 -13.67 5.30
N GLY A 86 -12.64 -13.62 6.52
CA GLY A 86 -13.61 -14.58 7.01
C GLY A 86 -14.94 -14.65 6.24
N ASP A 87 -15.34 -13.58 5.54
CA ASP A 87 -16.62 -13.57 4.79
C ASP A 87 -16.50 -14.22 3.40
N LYS A 88 -15.30 -14.53 2.92
CA LYS A 88 -15.14 -15.30 1.68
C LYS A 88 -15.46 -16.78 1.93
N SER A 89 -16.16 -17.41 1.00
CA SER A 89 -16.38 -18.86 1.01
C SER A 89 -15.06 -19.63 0.96
N GLN A 90 -15.04 -20.86 1.44
CA GLN A 90 -13.83 -21.68 1.42
C GLN A 90 -13.30 -21.89 -0.01
N GLN A 91 -14.20 -22.07 -0.98
CA GLN A 91 -13.82 -22.17 -2.39
C GLN A 91 -13.11 -20.90 -2.90
N ALA A 92 -13.70 -19.70 -2.64
CA ALA A 92 -13.10 -18.44 -3.03
C ALA A 92 -11.75 -18.18 -2.34
N ARG A 93 -11.59 -18.64 -1.09
CA ARG A 93 -10.29 -18.55 -0.38
C ARG A 93 -9.23 -19.43 -1.02
N THR A 94 -9.60 -20.67 -1.39
CA THR A 94 -8.70 -21.60 -2.07
C THR A 94 -8.25 -21.03 -3.42
N GLU A 95 -9.18 -20.55 -4.23
CA GLU A 95 -8.90 -19.93 -5.53
C GLU A 95 -8.00 -18.69 -5.40
N THR A 96 -8.30 -17.79 -4.45
CA THR A 96 -7.44 -16.63 -4.16
C THR A 96 -6.01 -17.06 -3.80
N LEU A 97 -5.88 -18.10 -2.98
CA LEU A 97 -4.57 -18.60 -2.55
C LEU A 97 -3.78 -19.23 -3.72
N GLU A 98 -4.44 -20.00 -4.56
CA GLU A 98 -3.84 -20.59 -5.75
C GLU A 98 -3.40 -19.52 -6.76
N ASN A 99 -4.23 -18.51 -6.99
CA ASN A 99 -3.89 -17.37 -7.84
C ASN A 99 -2.71 -16.57 -7.27
N PHE A 100 -2.62 -16.44 -5.96
CA PHE A 100 -1.47 -15.81 -5.30
C PHE A 100 -0.22 -16.69 -5.45
N LYS A 101 -0.28 -17.97 -5.10
CA LYS A 101 0.87 -18.90 -5.22
C LYS A 101 1.40 -19.02 -6.65
N SER A 102 0.51 -18.98 -7.65
CA SER A 102 0.90 -19.03 -9.07
C SER A 102 1.41 -17.70 -9.63
N GLY A 103 1.39 -16.61 -8.86
CA GLY A 103 1.82 -15.29 -9.30
C GLY A 103 0.79 -14.52 -10.13
N LYS A 104 -0.41 -15.07 -10.40
CA LYS A 104 -1.50 -14.34 -11.05
C LYS A 104 -1.97 -13.15 -10.23
N VAL A 105 -2.02 -13.31 -8.92
CA VAL A 105 -2.21 -12.25 -7.93
C VAL A 105 -0.87 -11.93 -7.30
N ARG A 106 -0.43 -10.69 -7.42
CA ARG A 106 0.84 -10.24 -6.88
C ARG A 106 0.73 -9.80 -5.42
N VAL A 107 -0.38 -9.17 -5.06
CA VAL A 107 -0.61 -8.64 -3.70
C VAL A 107 -1.79 -9.36 -3.07
N LEU A 108 -1.54 -10.06 -1.98
CA LEU A 108 -2.60 -10.64 -1.18
C LEU A 108 -2.85 -9.76 0.04
N VAL A 109 -4.06 -9.20 0.15
CA VAL A 109 -4.48 -8.46 1.33
C VAL A 109 -5.21 -9.40 2.27
N ALA A 110 -4.79 -9.49 3.54
CA ALA A 110 -5.33 -10.46 4.49
C ALA A 110 -5.60 -9.85 5.87
N THR A 111 -6.59 -10.40 6.56
CA THR A 111 -6.73 -10.22 8.02
C THR A 111 -5.92 -11.30 8.76
N ASP A 112 -5.51 -11.03 10.00
CA ASP A 112 -4.77 -12.00 10.82
C ASP A 112 -5.46 -13.36 10.92
N VAL A 113 -6.77 -13.35 11.20
CA VAL A 113 -7.57 -14.57 11.33
C VAL A 113 -7.57 -15.39 10.04
N ALA A 114 -7.69 -14.72 8.90
CA ALA A 114 -7.70 -15.41 7.61
C ALA A 114 -6.32 -15.89 7.17
N ALA A 115 -5.26 -15.19 7.55
CA ALA A 115 -3.88 -15.54 7.22
C ALA A 115 -3.34 -16.69 8.10
N ARG A 116 -3.92 -16.90 9.29
CA ARG A 116 -3.57 -18.05 10.14
C ARG A 116 -3.98 -19.34 9.45
N GLY A 117 -3.07 -20.31 9.44
CA GLY A 117 -3.31 -21.62 8.79
C GLY A 117 -3.22 -21.61 7.26
N LEU A 118 -2.92 -20.47 6.63
CA LEU A 118 -2.58 -20.47 5.21
C LEU A 118 -1.12 -20.94 5.05
N ASP A 119 -0.96 -21.87 4.11
CA ASP A 119 0.36 -22.29 3.64
C ASP A 119 0.95 -21.23 2.70
N ILE A 120 1.38 -20.11 3.30
CA ILE A 120 2.06 -19.00 2.64
C ILE A 120 3.33 -18.72 3.44
N GLU A 121 4.45 -19.09 2.87
CA GLU A 121 5.77 -18.95 3.48
C GLU A 121 6.78 -18.45 2.44
N ASP A 122 7.95 -18.07 2.91
CA ASP A 122 9.06 -17.64 2.06
C ASP A 122 8.78 -16.44 1.14
N LEU A 123 7.85 -15.57 1.57
CA LEU A 123 7.55 -14.37 0.82
C LEU A 123 8.73 -13.39 0.85
N PRO A 124 9.02 -12.71 -0.26
CA PRO A 124 10.04 -11.66 -0.29
C PRO A 124 9.69 -10.47 0.62
N SER A 125 8.41 -10.13 0.72
CA SER A 125 7.95 -8.95 1.46
C SER A 125 6.62 -9.16 2.18
N VAL A 126 6.56 -8.67 3.41
CA VAL A 126 5.33 -8.56 4.23
C VAL A 126 5.12 -7.11 4.60
N ILE A 127 3.91 -6.60 4.39
CA ILE A 127 3.56 -5.22 4.71
C ILE A 127 2.46 -5.18 5.77
N ASN A 128 2.73 -4.53 6.88
CA ASN A 128 1.72 -4.16 7.86
C ASN A 128 1.12 -2.81 7.44
N PHE A 129 -0.01 -2.84 6.73
CA PHE A 129 -0.77 -1.64 6.40
C PHE A 129 -1.36 -1.01 7.66
N GLU A 130 -1.80 -1.84 8.58
CA GLU A 130 -2.15 -1.50 9.96
C GLU A 130 -1.31 -2.36 10.91
N LEU A 131 -0.73 -1.72 11.95
CA LEU A 131 0.02 -2.45 12.96
C LEU A 131 -0.91 -3.35 13.77
N PRO A 132 -0.52 -4.57 14.09
CA PRO A 132 -1.34 -5.48 14.89
C PRO A 132 -1.57 -4.91 16.29
N HIS A 133 -2.63 -5.41 16.94
CA HIS A 133 -2.99 -5.01 18.31
C HIS A 133 -2.03 -5.55 19.35
N THR A 134 -1.40 -6.70 19.10
CA THR A 134 -0.39 -7.31 19.98
C THR A 134 0.97 -7.38 19.28
N ALA A 135 2.02 -7.25 20.05
CA ALA A 135 3.38 -7.34 19.52
C ALA A 135 3.73 -8.76 19.04
N GLU A 136 3.10 -9.78 19.65
CA GLU A 136 3.25 -11.18 19.25
C GLU A 136 2.66 -11.43 17.86
N ASP A 137 1.52 -10.82 17.52
CA ASP A 137 0.93 -10.93 16.17
C ASP A 137 1.87 -10.33 15.11
N TYR A 138 2.63 -9.29 15.45
CA TYR A 138 3.66 -8.77 14.54
C TYR A 138 4.68 -9.86 14.18
N VAL A 139 5.18 -10.60 15.17
CA VAL A 139 6.14 -11.69 14.94
C VAL A 139 5.52 -12.79 14.07
N HIS A 140 4.24 -13.12 14.28
CA HIS A 140 3.52 -14.09 13.46
C HIS A 140 3.32 -13.63 12.01
N ARG A 141 3.04 -12.34 11.79
CA ARG A 141 2.90 -11.74 10.46
C ARG A 141 4.21 -11.79 9.68
N ILE A 142 5.29 -11.28 10.29
CA ILE A 142 6.60 -11.25 9.63
C ILE A 142 7.23 -12.64 9.47
N GLY A 143 6.81 -13.61 10.29
CA GLY A 143 7.18 -15.02 10.12
C GLY A 143 6.70 -15.67 8.82
N ARG A 144 6.08 -14.92 7.90
CA ARG A 144 5.76 -15.33 6.52
C ARG A 144 6.90 -15.02 5.55
N THR A 145 7.92 -14.29 6.00
CA THR A 145 9.14 -13.97 5.24
C THR A 145 10.38 -14.35 6.03
N GLY A 146 11.55 -14.35 5.39
CA GLY A 146 12.84 -14.59 6.05
C GLY A 146 13.04 -15.98 6.61
N ARG A 147 12.43 -17.02 6.04
CA ARG A 147 12.58 -18.42 6.46
C ARG A 147 13.70 -19.13 5.69
N ALA A 148 14.13 -20.25 6.24
CA ALA A 148 15.14 -21.13 5.63
C ALA A 148 16.44 -20.41 5.19
N GLY A 149 16.86 -19.37 5.92
CA GLY A 149 18.06 -18.60 5.61
C GLY A 149 17.92 -17.59 4.47
N LYS A 150 16.72 -17.45 3.89
CA LYS A 150 16.43 -16.40 2.88
C LYS A 150 16.25 -15.04 3.55
N SER A 151 16.67 -13.98 2.86
CA SER A 151 16.40 -12.63 3.29
C SER A 151 14.93 -12.27 3.07
N GLY A 152 14.35 -11.49 3.99
CA GLY A 152 12.98 -11.02 3.91
C GLY A 152 12.85 -9.54 4.27
N LYS A 153 11.75 -8.92 3.84
CA LYS A 153 11.44 -7.53 4.15
C LYS A 153 10.11 -7.42 4.90
N ALA A 154 10.13 -6.74 6.03
CA ALA A 154 8.95 -6.40 6.83
C ALA A 154 8.77 -4.87 6.83
N VAL A 155 7.76 -4.39 6.12
CA VAL A 155 7.44 -2.97 6.01
C VAL A 155 6.22 -2.65 6.86
N SER A 156 6.25 -1.55 7.61
CA SER A 156 5.12 -1.10 8.44
C SER A 156 4.77 0.35 8.13
N LEU A 157 3.49 0.60 7.80
CA LEU A 157 2.95 1.93 7.58
C LEU A 157 2.33 2.43 8.89
N VAL A 158 3.00 3.35 9.55
CA VAL A 158 2.66 3.73 10.92
C VAL A 158 2.07 5.13 10.98
N SER A 159 0.82 5.23 11.39
CA SER A 159 0.17 6.50 11.66
C SER A 159 0.50 7.03 13.05
N SER A 160 0.13 8.29 13.33
CA SER A 160 0.33 8.91 14.66
C SER A 160 -0.35 8.10 15.76
N GLU A 161 -1.52 7.55 15.47
CA GLU A 161 -2.35 6.78 16.40
C GLU A 161 -1.73 5.42 16.77
N GLU A 162 -0.91 4.87 15.87
CA GLU A 162 -0.30 3.54 16.04
C GLU A 162 1.10 3.57 16.68
N ARG A 163 1.63 4.74 17.04
CA ARG A 163 2.98 4.86 17.59
C ARG A 163 3.19 4.04 18.87
N HIS A 164 2.17 3.95 19.71
CA HIS A 164 2.24 3.13 20.92
C HIS A 164 2.42 1.64 20.59
N ARG A 165 1.71 1.12 19.58
CA ARG A 165 1.88 -0.28 19.10
C ARG A 165 3.27 -0.52 18.56
N LEU A 166 3.84 0.45 17.82
CA LEU A 166 5.21 0.36 17.34
C LEU A 166 6.21 0.24 18.49
N ALA A 167 6.04 1.05 19.56
CA ALA A 167 6.91 0.99 20.73
C ALA A 167 6.86 -0.37 21.42
N ASP A 168 5.67 -0.97 21.57
CA ASP A 168 5.49 -2.30 22.15
C ASP A 168 6.13 -3.39 21.28
N ILE A 169 5.99 -3.30 19.96
CA ILE A 169 6.65 -4.19 19.01
C ILE A 169 8.17 -4.10 19.14
N GLN A 170 8.75 -2.90 19.11
CA GLN A 170 10.20 -2.70 19.23
C GLN A 170 10.74 -3.24 20.55
N LYS A 171 9.99 -3.07 21.65
CA LYS A 171 10.33 -3.63 22.96
C LYS A 171 10.35 -5.16 22.95
N LEU A 172 9.37 -5.79 22.30
CA LEU A 172 9.28 -7.25 22.22
C LEU A 172 10.42 -7.84 21.38
N ILE A 173 10.67 -7.29 20.19
CA ILE A 173 11.70 -7.79 19.28
C ILE A 173 13.11 -7.34 19.66
N LYS A 174 13.24 -6.42 20.63
CA LYS A 174 14.51 -5.84 21.10
C LYS A 174 15.32 -5.18 19.98
N LEU A 175 14.63 -4.59 19.02
CA LEU A 175 15.22 -3.93 17.86
C LEU A 175 14.62 -2.53 17.69
N GLU A 176 15.48 -1.53 17.53
CA GLU A 176 15.05 -0.22 17.06
C GLU A 176 14.90 -0.25 15.54
N ILE A 177 13.67 -0.09 15.06
CA ILE A 177 13.39 -0.20 13.62
C ILE A 177 13.71 1.13 12.94
N LYS A 178 14.47 1.06 11.85
CA LYS A 178 14.81 2.21 11.03
C LYS A 178 13.55 2.85 10.45
N GLN A 179 13.40 4.17 10.67
CA GLN A 179 12.32 4.94 10.08
C GLN A 179 12.77 5.57 8.76
N GLU A 180 12.07 5.26 7.70
CA GLU A 180 12.28 5.85 6.38
C GLU A 180 11.16 6.85 6.09
N GLN A 181 11.51 8.14 5.94
CA GLN A 181 10.57 9.14 5.48
C GLN A 181 10.63 9.19 3.95
N GLU A 182 9.62 8.68 3.26
CA GLU A 182 9.51 8.90 1.83
C GLU A 182 9.33 10.41 1.55
N ARG A 183 10.14 10.91 0.62
CA ARG A 183 10.16 12.31 0.20
C ARG A 183 8.91 12.68 -0.61
N GLN A 184 7.71 12.49 -0.09
CA GLN A 184 6.48 12.97 -0.72
C GLN A 184 6.33 14.50 -0.73
N ARG A 185 7.26 15.25 -0.12
CA ARG A 185 7.16 16.71 -0.01
C ARG A 185 7.53 17.49 -1.29
N LYS A 186 8.17 16.89 -2.30
CA LYS A 186 8.56 17.64 -3.52
C LYS A 186 7.43 17.82 -4.53
N ASN A 187 6.54 16.86 -4.73
CA ASN A 187 5.53 16.97 -5.78
C ASN A 187 4.35 17.90 -5.49
N ASN A 188 4.11 18.30 -4.24
CA ASN A 188 3.03 19.25 -3.91
C ASN A 188 3.48 20.71 -3.96
N ARG A 189 4.77 20.99 -3.84
CA ARG A 189 5.30 22.37 -4.02
C ARG A 189 5.39 22.75 -5.49
N ASP A 190 5.79 21.82 -6.37
CA ASP A 190 5.93 22.09 -7.81
C ASP A 190 4.58 22.24 -8.53
N ARG A 191 3.50 21.62 -8.01
CA ARG A 191 2.13 21.85 -8.51
C ARG A 191 1.53 23.17 -8.01
N GLY A 192 1.89 23.63 -6.83
CA GLY A 192 1.46 24.91 -6.26
C GLY A 192 2.11 26.12 -6.94
N THR A 193 3.37 26.03 -7.33
CA THR A 193 4.10 27.10 -8.02
C THR A 193 3.77 27.20 -9.50
N ALA A 194 3.42 26.09 -10.17
CA ALA A 194 2.97 26.12 -11.56
C ALA A 194 1.59 26.75 -11.73
N ALA A 195 0.68 26.56 -10.78
CA ALA A 195 -0.65 27.16 -10.80
C ALA A 195 -0.64 28.67 -10.45
N ALA A 196 0.31 29.13 -9.62
CA ALA A 196 0.45 30.53 -9.25
C ALA A 196 1.08 31.38 -10.38
N ASN A 197 1.88 30.77 -11.27
CA ASN A 197 2.54 31.49 -12.36
C ASN A 197 1.66 31.66 -13.62
N GLN A 198 0.55 30.94 -13.74
CA GLN A 198 -0.39 31.11 -14.85
C GLN A 198 -1.47 32.18 -14.59
N SER A 199 -1.67 32.60 -13.36
CA SER A 199 -2.65 33.66 -13.01
C SER A 199 -2.06 35.07 -12.99
N GLY A 200 -0.76 35.23 -13.21
CA GLY A 200 -0.07 36.52 -13.13
C GLY A 200 0.16 37.26 -14.45
N GLN A 201 -0.20 36.69 -15.62
CA GLN A 201 0.13 37.29 -16.93
C GLN A 201 -1.05 37.88 -17.70
N SER A 202 -2.19 38.14 -17.09
CA SER A 202 -3.34 38.76 -17.76
C SER A 202 -3.84 40.06 -17.10
N ARG A 203 -2.94 40.96 -16.74
CA ARG A 203 -3.32 42.36 -16.42
C ARG A 203 -2.15 43.28 -16.70
N GLY A 204 -2.21 43.98 -17.84
CA GLY A 204 -1.37 45.15 -18.04
C GLY A 204 -0.98 45.42 -19.50
N SER A 205 -1.86 45.96 -20.30
CA SER A 205 -1.43 46.98 -21.24
C SER A 205 -2.64 47.87 -21.60
N GLY A 206 -2.51 49.08 -21.14
CA GLY A 206 -3.46 50.13 -21.23
C GLY A 206 -3.60 50.73 -22.64
N PHE A 207 -4.74 51.23 -22.81
CA PHE A 207 -5.17 52.40 -23.56
C PHE A 207 -4.07 53.23 -24.23
N ARG A 208 -4.13 53.31 -25.56
CA ARG A 208 -3.77 54.56 -26.30
C ARG A 208 -4.65 54.72 -27.53
N VAL A 209 -5.52 55.72 -27.43
CA VAL A 209 -6.27 56.31 -28.50
C VAL A 209 -5.29 57.06 -29.45
N ARG A 210 -5.44 56.88 -30.76
CA ARG A 210 -5.17 57.96 -31.71
C ARG A 210 -6.00 57.78 -32.99
N ALA A 211 -6.69 58.86 -33.29
CA ALA A 211 -7.55 59.07 -34.43
C ALA A 211 -6.75 59.18 -35.76
N GLY A 212 -7.43 58.89 -36.85
CA GLY A 212 -6.92 59.42 -38.15
C GLY A 212 -7.42 58.68 -39.39
N ARG A 213 -8.57 59.17 -39.92
CA ARG A 213 -8.79 59.49 -41.35
C ARG A 213 -9.07 58.37 -42.38
N LEU A 214 -10.30 58.37 -42.82
CA LEU A 214 -10.83 58.25 -44.21
C LEU A 214 -9.96 57.69 -45.33
N ALA A 215 -10.47 56.71 -46.08
CA ALA A 215 -10.64 56.80 -47.53
C ALA A 215 -11.61 55.70 -48.04
N ARG A 216 -12.49 56.11 -48.91
CA ARG A 216 -13.49 55.38 -49.69
C ARG A 216 -12.87 54.52 -50.78
N HIS A 217 -13.48 53.38 -51.14
CA HIS A 217 -13.92 53.04 -52.52
C HIS A 217 -14.50 51.61 -52.45
N ARG A 218 -15.73 51.40 -52.75
CA ARG A 218 -16.45 51.06 -54.00
C ARG A 218 -15.99 49.73 -54.64
N GLY A 219 -17.04 48.91 -54.88
CA GLY A 219 -17.22 48.01 -56.02
C GLY A 219 -17.13 46.55 -55.57
N GLY A 220 -18.09 45.77 -55.68
CA GLY A 220 -18.90 45.31 -56.74
C GLY A 220 -18.85 43.79 -56.73
N GLY A 221 -19.92 43.12 -56.56
CA GLY A 221 -20.58 42.43 -57.58
C GLY A 221 -20.43 40.89 -57.56
N GLY A 222 -21.53 40.20 -57.54
CA GLY A 222 -21.75 38.94 -58.19
C GLY A 222 -21.45 37.71 -57.33
N GLY A 223 -22.39 36.90 -56.92
CA GLY A 223 -23.35 36.21 -57.70
C GLY A 223 -22.96 34.75 -57.83
N GLY A 224 -23.81 33.82 -57.42
CA GLY A 224 -23.65 32.46 -57.88
C GLY A 224 -24.11 31.38 -56.90
N ALA A 225 -25.32 31.02 -57.11
CA ALA A 225 -26.03 29.88 -56.55
C ALA A 225 -25.49 28.53 -57.07
N GLY A 226 -25.77 27.48 -56.35
CA GLY A 226 -25.62 26.08 -56.86
C GLY A 226 -25.59 25.08 -55.74
N ARG A 227 -26.60 24.67 -55.30
CA ARG A 227 -27.45 23.47 -55.29
C ARG A 227 -26.75 22.16 -55.67
N LEU A 228 -27.10 21.18 -54.85
CA LEU A 228 -27.41 19.75 -55.08
C LEU A 228 -26.35 18.68 -54.71
N ARG A 229 -26.78 17.90 -53.73
CA ARG A 229 -27.03 16.43 -53.73
C ARG A 229 -25.85 15.49 -54.00
N GLY A 230 -25.78 14.58 -53.09
CA GLY A 230 -25.09 13.30 -53.15
C GLY A 230 -25.07 12.71 -51.76
#